data_9a2ec457a4f0b0eb4efca1d77da58ce0
#
_entry.id   9a2ec457a4f0b0eb4efca1d77da58ce0
#
_cell.length_a   1.000
_cell.length_b   1.000
_cell.length_c   1.000
_cell.angle_alpha   90.00
_cell.angle_beta   90.00
_cell.angle_gamma   90.00
#
_symmetry.space_group_name_H-M   'P 1'
#
loop_
_entity.id
_entity.type
_entity.pdbx_description
1 polymer ?
#
loop_
_entity_poly.entity_id
_entity_poly.type
_entity_poly.pdbx_seq_one_letter_code
_entity_poly.pdbx_strand_id
1 'polypeptide(L)'
;TCYPPNAVTPRRCHAFGGALAEAIARWDDDVRVAVVASGGLSHFVVDEELDRMLLAALAADDTEALTSLPRDRLYSATSECLNWVTLAAVMSRAGLKMREPVYEPVYRTEAGTGAGMGFAIWS
;
A
#
# COMPACT_ATOMS: atom_id res chain seq x y z
N THR A 1 9.52 -4.33 -5.39
CA THR A 1 10.02 -3.30 -6.33
C THR A 1 9.79 -3.77 -7.76
N CYS A 2 9.13 -2.95 -8.57
CA CYS A 2 8.76 -3.29 -9.94
C CYS A 2 9.53 -2.42 -10.94
N TYR A 3 10.07 -3.07 -11.97
CA TYR A 3 10.73 -2.38 -13.09
C TYR A 3 10.04 -2.72 -14.42
N PRO A 4 9.95 -1.77 -15.35
CA PRO A 4 9.49 -2.07 -16.71
C PRO A 4 10.33 -3.17 -17.37
N PRO A 5 9.74 -4.04 -18.20
CA PRO A 5 8.33 -4.04 -18.63
C PRO A 5 7.36 -4.71 -17.65
N ASN A 6 7.84 -5.27 -16.54
CA ASN A 6 7.05 -6.10 -15.63
C ASN A 6 6.35 -5.29 -14.52
N ALA A 7 6.23 -3.97 -14.66
CA ALA A 7 5.56 -3.13 -13.68
C ALA A 7 4.05 -3.48 -13.60
N VAL A 8 3.64 -3.94 -12.41
CA VAL A 8 2.24 -4.24 -12.12
C VAL A 8 1.44 -2.95 -11.89
N THR A 9 0.15 -2.98 -12.17
CA THR A 9 -0.75 -1.82 -11.95
C THR A 9 -1.35 -1.85 -10.56
N PRO A 10 -1.73 -0.67 -9.97
CA PRO A 10 -2.49 -0.62 -8.71
C PRO A 10 -3.75 -1.48 -8.75
N ARG A 11 -4.51 -1.43 -9.84
CA ARG A 11 -5.70 -2.26 -10.06
C ARG A 11 -5.40 -3.76 -9.97
N ARG A 12 -4.28 -4.20 -10.53
CA ARG A 12 -3.88 -5.61 -10.46
C ARG A 12 -3.47 -6.02 -9.04
N CYS A 13 -2.79 -5.14 -8.32
CA CYS A 13 -2.42 -5.37 -6.92
C CYS A 13 -3.67 -5.47 -6.03
N HIS A 14 -4.63 -4.57 -6.22
CA HIS A 14 -5.90 -4.61 -5.50
C HIS A 14 -6.68 -5.92 -5.81
N ALA A 15 -6.77 -6.32 -7.08
CA ALA A 15 -7.42 -7.58 -7.46
C ALA A 15 -6.72 -8.81 -6.85
N PHE A 16 -5.38 -8.79 -6.79
CA PHE A 16 -4.61 -9.84 -6.13
C PHE A 16 -4.90 -9.90 -4.63
N GLY A 17 -4.98 -8.74 -3.95
CA GLY A 17 -5.37 -8.67 -2.54
C GLY A 17 -6.76 -9.28 -2.30
N GLY A 18 -7.73 -9.01 -3.18
CA GLY A 18 -9.04 -9.64 -3.12
C GLY A 18 -8.99 -11.17 -3.24
N ALA A 19 -8.22 -11.69 -4.18
CA ALA A 19 -8.01 -13.14 -4.34
C ALA A 19 -7.32 -13.78 -3.13
N LEU A 20 -6.36 -13.06 -2.53
CA LEU A 20 -5.69 -13.48 -1.29
C LEU A 20 -6.67 -13.56 -0.12
N ALA A 21 -7.52 -12.57 0.04
CA ALA A 21 -8.57 -12.58 1.07
C ALA A 21 -9.51 -13.78 0.91
N GLU A 22 -9.92 -14.08 -0.32
CA GLU A 22 -10.75 -15.25 -0.60
C GLU A 22 -10.03 -16.58 -0.30
N ALA A 23 -8.74 -16.66 -0.55
CA ALA A 23 -7.94 -17.84 -0.23
C ALA A 23 -7.83 -18.02 1.30
N ILE A 24 -7.59 -16.93 2.04
CA ILE A 24 -7.53 -16.95 3.52
C ILE A 24 -8.89 -17.36 4.09
N ALA A 25 -10.01 -16.82 3.55
CA ALA A 25 -11.34 -17.15 4.04
C ALA A 25 -11.77 -18.62 3.80
N ARG A 26 -11.12 -19.28 2.83
CA ARG A 26 -11.36 -20.71 2.53
C ARG A 26 -10.39 -21.65 3.25
N TRP A 27 -9.44 -21.12 3.95
CA TRP A 27 -8.48 -21.92 4.73
C TRP A 27 -9.18 -22.51 5.95
N ASP A 28 -9.25 -23.84 6.02
CA ASP A 28 -10.05 -24.59 6.99
C ASP A 28 -9.31 -24.91 8.32
N ASP A 29 -8.16 -24.32 8.54
CA ASP A 29 -7.44 -24.47 9.81
C ASP A 29 -7.88 -23.39 10.81
N ASP A 30 -7.98 -23.76 12.08
CA ASP A 30 -8.25 -22.83 13.19
C ASP A 30 -6.97 -22.04 13.53
N VAL A 31 -6.62 -21.09 12.67
CA VAL A 31 -5.42 -20.26 12.82
C VAL A 31 -5.75 -18.78 12.74
N ARG A 32 -4.94 -17.96 13.42
CA ARG A 32 -4.97 -16.51 13.23
C ARG A 32 -4.01 -16.13 12.12
N VAL A 33 -4.49 -15.41 11.13
CA VAL A 33 -3.70 -14.94 9.99
C VAL A 33 -3.39 -13.46 10.16
N ALA A 34 -2.11 -13.09 10.12
CA ALA A 34 -1.68 -11.71 9.99
C ALA A 34 -1.19 -11.46 8.56
N VAL A 35 -1.70 -10.40 7.94
CA VAL A 35 -1.24 -9.95 6.62
C VAL A 35 -0.48 -8.65 6.81
N VAL A 36 0.76 -8.59 6.32
CA VAL A 36 1.65 -7.44 6.50
C VAL A 36 2.10 -6.92 5.15
N ALA A 37 1.83 -5.64 4.88
CA ALA A 37 2.46 -4.91 3.78
C ALA A 37 3.85 -4.46 4.27
N SER A 38 4.90 -5.08 3.75
CA SER A 38 6.29 -4.71 4.02
C SER A 38 6.77 -3.73 2.96
N GLY A 39 7.29 -2.59 3.40
CA GLY A 39 7.83 -1.56 2.54
C GLY A 39 7.34 -0.17 2.95
N GLY A 40 8.13 0.85 2.59
CA GLY A 40 7.78 2.25 2.83
C GLY A 40 6.77 2.79 1.81
N LEU A 41 6.69 4.10 1.77
CA LEU A 41 5.88 4.84 0.80
C LEU A 41 6.79 5.35 -0.33
N SER A 42 6.95 6.65 -0.51
CA SER A 42 7.89 7.18 -1.51
C SER A 42 9.34 6.90 -1.14
N HIS A 43 10.20 6.68 -2.16
CA HIS A 43 11.60 6.36 -1.98
C HIS A 43 12.50 7.16 -2.94
N PHE A 44 13.75 7.35 -2.53
CA PHE A 44 14.79 8.15 -3.18
C PHE A 44 14.52 9.65 -3.13
N VAL A 45 13.37 10.08 -3.59
CA VAL A 45 12.86 11.44 -3.41
C VAL A 45 11.56 11.32 -2.63
N VAL A 46 11.45 12.08 -1.54
CA VAL A 46 10.23 12.11 -0.73
C VAL A 46 9.12 12.78 -1.53
N ASP A 47 8.01 12.08 -1.70
CA ASP A 47 6.82 12.54 -2.40
C ASP A 47 5.63 12.58 -1.44
N GLU A 48 5.61 13.61 -0.59
CA GLU A 48 4.57 13.74 0.43
C GLU A 48 3.15 13.80 -0.14
N GLU A 49 2.98 14.34 -1.34
CA GLU A 49 1.67 14.41 -1.98
C GLU A 49 1.15 13.01 -2.31
N LEU A 50 1.98 12.17 -2.95
CA LEU A 50 1.66 10.78 -3.25
C LEU A 50 1.40 9.98 -1.97
N ASP A 51 2.28 10.15 -0.97
CA ASP A 51 2.19 9.42 0.30
C ASP A 51 0.89 9.74 1.03
N ARG A 52 0.54 11.03 1.14
CA ARG A 52 -0.71 11.48 1.77
C ARG A 52 -1.94 11.07 0.97
N MET A 53 -1.87 11.10 -0.36
CA MET A 53 -2.96 10.61 -1.24
C MET A 53 -3.23 9.13 -0.98
N LEU A 54 -2.19 8.30 -0.92
CA LEU A 54 -2.31 6.87 -0.63
C LEU A 54 -2.91 6.64 0.76
N LEU A 55 -2.37 7.30 1.80
CA LEU A 55 -2.86 7.14 3.18
C LEU A 55 -4.30 7.59 3.34
N ALA A 56 -4.71 8.67 2.69
CA ALA A 56 -6.10 9.13 2.70
C ALA A 56 -7.05 8.13 2.04
N ALA A 57 -6.65 7.57 0.89
CA ALA A 57 -7.43 6.54 0.20
C ALA A 57 -7.55 5.26 1.03
N LEU A 58 -6.48 4.85 1.72
CA LEU A 58 -6.48 3.72 2.65
C LEU A 58 -7.43 3.94 3.83
N ALA A 59 -7.39 5.12 4.43
CA ALA A 59 -8.25 5.48 5.57
C ALA A 59 -9.74 5.52 5.18
N ALA A 60 -10.03 5.97 3.96
CA ALA A 60 -11.38 6.04 3.42
C ALA A 60 -11.89 4.70 2.87
N ASP A 61 -11.03 3.67 2.75
CA ASP A 61 -11.32 2.42 2.04
C ASP A 61 -11.78 2.69 0.58
N ASP A 62 -11.16 3.71 -0.05
CA ASP A 62 -11.52 4.17 -1.39
C ASP A 62 -10.80 3.35 -2.46
N THR A 63 -11.50 2.32 -2.93
CA THR A 63 -11.00 1.42 -3.99
C THR A 63 -10.68 2.17 -5.29
N GLU A 64 -11.47 3.19 -5.67
CA GLU A 64 -11.23 3.91 -6.91
C GLU A 64 -9.95 4.73 -6.82
N ALA A 65 -9.77 5.50 -5.77
CA ALA A 65 -8.55 6.25 -5.52
C ALA A 65 -7.32 5.31 -5.47
N LEU A 66 -7.39 4.19 -4.72
CA LEU A 66 -6.31 3.20 -4.62
C LEU A 66 -5.93 2.57 -5.96
N THR A 67 -6.90 2.29 -6.82
CA THR A 67 -6.67 1.65 -8.13
C THR A 67 -6.29 2.62 -9.24
N SER A 68 -6.44 3.93 -8.99
CA SER A 68 -6.15 5.03 -9.91
C SER A 68 -4.88 5.81 -9.56
N LEU A 69 -4.07 5.32 -8.62
CA LEU A 69 -2.79 5.95 -8.27
C LEU A 69 -1.92 6.19 -9.52
N PRO A 70 -1.20 7.34 -9.60
CA PRO A 70 -0.43 7.73 -10.77
C PRO A 70 0.75 6.80 -11.00
N ARG A 71 0.71 6.03 -12.09
CA ARG A 71 1.68 4.97 -12.39
C ARG A 71 3.09 5.48 -12.62
N ASP A 72 3.21 6.67 -13.17
CA ASP A 72 4.47 7.36 -13.44
C ASP A 72 5.22 7.75 -12.16
N ARG A 73 4.52 7.79 -11.03
CA ARG A 73 5.11 8.03 -9.70
C ARG A 73 5.43 6.72 -8.94
N LEU A 74 4.89 5.57 -9.39
CA LEU A 74 5.01 4.26 -8.74
C LEU A 74 6.09 3.38 -9.39
N TYR A 75 7.30 3.88 -9.49
CA TYR A 75 8.40 3.12 -10.08
C TYR A 75 9.56 2.95 -9.09
N SER A 76 10.49 2.05 -9.42
CA SER A 76 11.62 1.72 -8.58
C SER A 76 11.15 1.33 -7.16
N ALA A 77 11.81 1.80 -6.11
CA ALA A 77 11.44 1.46 -4.73
C ALA A 77 10.10 2.07 -4.30
N THR A 78 9.67 3.22 -4.86
CA THR A 78 8.33 3.78 -4.60
C THR A 78 7.20 2.82 -5.02
N SER A 79 7.47 1.83 -5.88
CA SER A 79 6.50 0.77 -6.18
C SER A 79 6.11 -0.08 -4.95
N GLU A 80 6.79 0.04 -3.82
CA GLU A 80 6.39 -0.58 -2.55
C GLU A 80 5.03 -0.09 -2.04
N CYS A 81 4.59 1.10 -2.45
CA CYS A 81 3.21 1.56 -2.25
C CYS A 81 2.16 0.55 -2.72
N LEU A 82 2.48 -0.28 -3.71
CA LEU A 82 1.58 -1.32 -4.23
C LEU A 82 1.33 -2.46 -3.24
N ASN A 83 2.21 -2.66 -2.27
CA ASN A 83 1.99 -3.60 -1.18
C ASN A 83 0.83 -3.12 -0.29
N TRP A 84 0.74 -1.82 -0.04
CA TRP A 84 -0.35 -1.21 0.72
C TRP A 84 -1.68 -1.32 -0.02
N VAL A 85 -1.68 -1.14 -1.33
CA VAL A 85 -2.87 -1.34 -2.18
C VAL A 85 -3.36 -2.79 -2.12
N THR A 86 -2.44 -3.75 -2.13
CA THR A 86 -2.75 -5.18 -1.98
C THR A 86 -3.35 -5.45 -0.61
N LEU A 87 -2.71 -4.94 0.46
CA LEU A 87 -3.18 -5.10 1.83
C LEU A 87 -4.58 -4.49 2.01
N ALA A 88 -4.83 -3.29 1.47
CA ALA A 88 -6.12 -2.62 1.55
C ALA A 88 -7.26 -3.52 1.07
N ALA A 89 -7.08 -4.19 -0.05
CA ALA A 89 -8.09 -5.11 -0.59
C ALA A 89 -8.34 -6.32 0.32
N VAL A 90 -7.29 -6.84 0.98
CA VAL A 90 -7.46 -7.91 1.98
C VAL A 90 -8.25 -7.41 3.18
N MET A 91 -7.88 -6.25 3.71
CA MET A 91 -8.50 -5.68 4.92
C MET A 91 -9.95 -5.27 4.67
N SER A 92 -10.24 -4.66 3.53
CA SER A 92 -11.61 -4.31 3.11
C SER A 92 -12.51 -5.55 3.03
N ARG A 93 -12.02 -6.65 2.43
CA ARG A 93 -12.76 -7.92 2.35
C ARG A 93 -12.94 -8.58 3.73
N ALA A 94 -12.02 -8.40 4.64
CA ALA A 94 -12.12 -8.86 6.03
C ALA A 94 -13.00 -7.94 6.91
N GLY A 95 -13.49 -6.82 6.40
CA GLY A 95 -14.29 -5.84 7.15
C GLY A 95 -13.49 -5.03 8.17
N LEU A 96 -12.16 -5.03 8.06
CA LEU A 96 -11.26 -4.31 8.95
C LEU A 96 -11.01 -2.90 8.43
N LYS A 97 -10.82 -1.95 9.36
CA LYS A 97 -10.59 -0.54 9.05
C LYS A 97 -9.22 -0.08 9.53
N MET A 98 -8.60 0.82 8.75
CA MET A 98 -7.31 1.40 9.14
C MET A 98 -7.44 2.21 10.43
N ARG A 99 -6.51 2.00 11.34
CA ARG A 99 -6.37 2.69 12.61
C ARG A 99 -4.99 3.31 12.73
N GLU A 100 -4.94 4.43 13.44
CA GLU A 100 -3.71 5.06 13.91
C GLU A 100 -2.61 5.19 12.81
N PRO A 101 -2.94 5.78 11.64
CA PRO A 101 -1.91 5.98 10.63
C PRO A 101 -0.87 6.98 11.13
N VAL A 102 0.39 6.58 11.04
CA VAL A 102 1.54 7.45 11.30
C VAL A 102 2.27 7.66 9.98
N TYR A 103 2.63 8.90 9.70
CA TYR A 103 3.40 9.26 8.53
C TYR A 103 4.54 10.19 8.92
N GLU A 104 5.76 9.82 8.52
CA GLU A 104 6.95 10.62 8.73
C GLU A 104 7.73 10.74 7.42
N PRO A 105 7.82 11.95 6.83
CA PRO A 105 8.71 12.19 5.70
C PRO A 105 10.15 12.32 6.21
N VAL A 106 10.98 11.33 5.92
CA VAL A 106 12.37 11.29 6.36
C VAL A 106 13.27 11.84 5.25
N TYR A 107 13.69 13.08 5.40
CA TYR A 107 14.60 13.75 4.46
C TYR A 107 16.06 13.46 4.82
N ARG A 108 16.80 13.00 3.83
CA ARG A 108 18.25 12.75 3.92
C ARG A 108 19.09 13.94 3.49
N THR A 109 18.59 14.73 2.55
CA THR A 109 19.28 15.92 2.01
C THR A 109 18.29 17.06 1.78
N GLU A 110 18.81 18.29 1.68
CA GLU A 110 18.03 19.48 1.31
C GLU A 110 17.40 19.38 -0.11
N ALA A 111 17.95 18.53 -0.97
CA ALA A 111 17.41 18.26 -2.30
C ALA A 111 16.17 17.33 -2.27
N GLY A 112 15.65 17.00 -1.09
CA GLY A 112 14.44 16.18 -0.95
C GLY A 112 14.67 14.68 -1.07
N THR A 113 15.94 14.21 -1.09
CA THR A 113 16.18 12.76 -1.09
C THR A 113 15.83 12.15 0.28
N GLY A 114 15.27 10.95 0.27
CA GLY A 114 14.84 10.29 1.49
C GLY A 114 13.80 9.20 1.25
N ALA A 115 12.89 9.04 2.19
CA ALA A 115 11.76 8.12 2.07
C ALA A 115 10.57 8.60 2.90
N GLY A 116 9.38 8.34 2.41
CA GLY A 116 8.15 8.42 3.21
C GLY A 116 8.00 7.16 4.06
N MET A 117 7.93 7.31 5.37
CA MET A 117 7.72 6.21 6.30
C MET A 117 6.25 6.21 6.76
N GLY A 118 5.55 5.11 6.49
CA GLY A 118 4.17 4.93 6.89
C GLY A 118 4.00 3.73 7.81
N PHE A 119 3.12 3.87 8.81
CA PHE A 119 2.73 2.79 9.71
C PHE A 119 1.23 2.85 9.95
N ALA A 120 0.55 1.72 9.90
CA ALA A 120 -0.87 1.63 10.21
C ALA A 120 -1.24 0.21 10.64
N ILE A 121 -2.36 0.11 11.35
CA ILE A 121 -2.95 -1.16 11.78
C ILE A 121 -4.40 -1.18 11.25
N TRP A 122 -4.88 -2.36 10.90
CA TRP A 122 -6.28 -2.61 10.59
C TRP A 122 -6.91 -3.50 11.68
N SER A 123 -8.04 -3.06 12.19
CA SER A 123 -8.82 -3.77 13.21
C SER A 123 -10.32 -3.54 13.02
#